data_c706c215bbc850287376dd40e57fd1cc
#
_entry.id   c706c215bbc850287376dd40e57fd1cc
#
_cell.length_a   1.000
_cell.length_b   1.000
_cell.length_c   1.000
_cell.angle_alpha   90.00
_cell.angle_beta   90.00
_cell.angle_gamma   90.00
#
_symmetry.space_group_name_H-M   'P 1'
#
loop_
_entity.id
_entity.type
_entity.pdbx_description
1 polymer ?
#
loop_
_entity_poly.entity_id
_entity_poly.type
_entity_poly.pdbx_seq_one_letter_code
_entity_poly.pdbx_strand_id
1 'polypeptide(L)'
;MTDTPTPPVSSQTHDLRSVTVALIEVEGRLRPARAHRIEVLKQDIDCNGLTHPLLVVRKGQKYRLIAGLQRLEAVRALRWAEVPVTVLPEDTPPADLRFAEIMENINREELTKLERAEHLAALKATWEEMNPAARHGGDRRSANVRLVKDTENAEENQSPILGLWSGVAEEVGLSRTAFFRALEIANGLFPNTKDRIRDTWIADHQAGLQALAKVAADVQERVCEALLSDPPQATSVADALLLAEGRALPRNDDKHYHRVTATWSRLSTKSRRAFIDEHKREFLDHARAQGWSL
;
A
#
# COMPACT_ATOMS: atom_id res chain seq x y z
N MET A 1 20.14 -34.13 -1.03
CA MET A 1 20.86 -32.87 -0.72
C MET A 1 20.13 -31.81 -1.52
N THR A 2 19.19 -31.13 -0.91
CA THR A 2 18.36 -30.09 -1.54
C THR A 2 18.96 -28.76 -1.16
N ASP A 3 19.62 -28.12 -2.11
CA ASP A 3 20.07 -26.72 -1.99
C ASP A 3 18.82 -25.83 -1.87
N THR A 4 18.53 -25.40 -0.67
CA THR A 4 17.58 -24.31 -0.41
C THR A 4 18.26 -23.01 -0.85
N PRO A 5 17.70 -22.22 -1.78
CA PRO A 5 18.31 -20.95 -2.15
C PRO A 5 18.28 -20.01 -0.96
N THR A 6 19.44 -19.73 -0.40
CA THR A 6 19.68 -18.74 0.65
C THR A 6 19.39 -17.35 0.10
N PRO A 7 18.66 -16.49 0.81
CA PRO A 7 18.45 -15.11 0.38
C PRO A 7 19.81 -14.36 0.29
N PRO A 8 20.06 -13.58 -0.78
CA PRO A 8 21.38 -13.06 -1.10
C PRO A 8 21.89 -11.88 -0.24
N VAL A 9 21.28 -11.55 0.90
CA VAL A 9 21.59 -10.31 1.63
C VAL A 9 22.43 -10.48 2.90
N SER A 10 22.89 -11.68 3.27
CA SER A 10 23.41 -11.88 4.63
C SER A 10 24.93 -11.95 4.82
N SER A 11 25.79 -11.60 3.88
CA SER A 11 27.25 -11.61 4.11
C SER A 11 28.10 -10.63 3.30
N GLN A 12 27.50 -9.56 2.72
CA GLN A 12 28.34 -8.50 2.13
C GLN A 12 28.82 -7.58 3.26
N THR A 13 30.11 -7.49 3.48
CA THR A 13 30.76 -6.51 4.34
C THR A 13 30.38 -5.11 3.86
N HIS A 14 29.40 -4.51 4.54
CA HIS A 14 28.98 -3.14 4.27
C HIS A 14 30.10 -2.19 4.69
N ASP A 15 30.76 -1.56 3.73
CA ASP A 15 31.86 -0.62 3.97
C ASP A 15 31.26 0.74 4.37
N LEU A 16 31.32 1.04 5.66
CA LEU A 16 30.88 2.32 6.21
C LEU A 16 31.97 3.37 6.01
N ARG A 17 31.65 4.44 5.27
CA ARG A 17 32.60 5.53 4.96
C ARG A 17 31.93 6.89 5.09
N SER A 18 32.75 7.94 5.26
CA SER A 18 32.34 9.31 5.01
C SER A 18 32.63 9.68 3.57
N VAL A 19 31.63 10.26 2.87
CA VAL A 19 31.71 10.63 1.45
C VAL A 19 31.24 12.06 1.26
N THR A 20 31.93 12.80 0.37
CA THR A 20 31.54 14.17 0.02
C THR A 20 30.14 14.19 -0.60
N VAL A 21 29.24 14.99 -0.05
CA VAL A 21 27.82 15.08 -0.45
C VAL A 21 27.66 15.42 -1.93
N ALA A 22 28.56 16.26 -2.48
CA ALA A 22 28.54 16.66 -3.90
C ALA A 22 28.82 15.48 -4.87
N LEU A 23 29.44 14.40 -4.41
CA LEU A 23 29.73 13.22 -5.22
C LEU A 23 28.55 12.24 -5.30
N ILE A 24 27.45 12.48 -4.54
CA ILE A 24 26.30 11.58 -4.51
C ILE A 24 25.27 12.04 -5.54
N GLU A 25 25.04 11.20 -6.54
CA GLU A 25 24.05 11.39 -7.61
C GLU A 25 22.76 10.65 -7.28
N VAL A 26 21.62 11.24 -7.69
CA VAL A 26 20.27 10.67 -7.53
C VAL A 26 19.72 10.37 -8.92
N GLU A 27 19.46 9.10 -9.22
CA GLU A 27 18.93 8.65 -10.52
C GLU A 27 17.71 7.75 -10.30
N GLY A 28 16.69 7.84 -11.18
CA GLY A 28 15.63 6.84 -11.38
C GLY A 28 14.80 6.47 -10.16
N ARG A 29 14.36 7.45 -9.36
CA ARG A 29 13.67 7.20 -8.09
C ARG A 29 12.20 6.79 -8.25
N LEU A 30 11.78 5.77 -7.52
CA LEU A 30 10.37 5.36 -7.42
C LEU A 30 9.49 6.41 -6.72
N ARG A 31 10.09 7.24 -5.85
CA ARG A 31 9.37 8.24 -5.07
C ARG A 31 10.12 9.56 -4.97
N PRO A 32 9.45 10.72 -5.24
CA PRO A 32 10.04 12.03 -5.03
C PRO A 32 10.21 12.34 -3.53
N ALA A 33 11.14 13.24 -3.23
CA ALA A 33 11.32 13.76 -1.88
C ALA A 33 10.13 14.65 -1.47
N ARG A 34 9.67 14.51 -0.20
CA ARG A 34 8.57 15.32 0.35
C ARG A 34 9.14 16.48 1.19
N ALA A 35 8.84 17.72 0.83
CA ALA A 35 9.41 18.92 1.44
C ALA A 35 9.18 18.98 2.97
N HIS A 36 7.96 18.69 3.44
CA HIS A 36 7.66 18.68 4.87
C HIS A 36 8.55 17.71 5.67
N ARG A 37 8.82 16.53 5.13
CA ARG A 37 9.67 15.54 5.80
C ARG A 37 11.13 15.91 5.81
N ILE A 38 11.59 16.55 4.74
CA ILE A 38 12.96 17.08 4.69
C ILE A 38 13.17 18.07 5.84
N GLU A 39 12.20 18.93 6.13
CA GLU A 39 12.32 19.92 7.20
C GLU A 39 12.34 19.25 8.61
N VAL A 40 11.49 18.25 8.84
CA VAL A 40 11.51 17.47 10.09
C VAL A 40 12.84 16.74 10.27
N LEU A 41 13.32 16.05 9.22
CA LEU A 41 14.61 15.34 9.26
C LEU A 41 15.80 16.28 9.43
N LYS A 42 15.72 17.47 8.83
CA LYS A 42 16.76 18.50 8.98
C LYS A 42 16.90 18.92 10.44
N GLN A 43 15.79 19.17 11.15
CA GLN A 43 15.82 19.50 12.58
C GLN A 43 16.38 18.34 13.43
N ASP A 44 15.97 17.11 13.16
CA ASP A 44 16.47 15.93 13.85
C ASP A 44 17.96 15.71 13.60
N ILE A 45 18.41 15.77 12.34
CA ILE A 45 19.81 15.62 11.97
C ILE A 45 20.71 16.72 12.54
N ASP A 46 20.19 17.95 12.62
CA ASP A 46 20.92 19.08 13.23
C ASP A 46 21.15 18.89 14.72
N CYS A 47 20.19 18.30 15.44
CA CYS A 47 20.26 18.05 16.86
C CYS A 47 21.01 16.76 17.24
N ASN A 48 20.75 15.67 16.50
CA ASN A 48 21.15 14.32 16.88
C ASN A 48 22.20 13.71 15.95
N GLY A 49 22.54 14.38 14.85
CA GLY A 49 23.36 13.83 13.79
C GLY A 49 22.61 12.82 12.93
N LEU A 50 23.28 12.28 11.91
CA LEU A 50 22.70 11.25 11.04
C LEU A 50 22.86 9.87 11.66
N THR A 51 21.82 9.36 12.30
CA THR A 51 21.82 8.05 12.99
C THR A 51 21.93 6.85 12.04
N HIS A 52 21.39 6.97 10.83
CA HIS A 52 21.39 5.90 9.83
C HIS A 52 22.11 6.37 8.57
N PRO A 53 23.22 5.73 8.15
CA PRO A 53 23.97 6.10 6.96
C PRO A 53 23.10 6.00 5.70
N LEU A 54 23.49 6.73 4.65
CA LEU A 54 22.89 6.57 3.31
C LEU A 54 23.42 5.28 2.70
N LEU A 55 22.59 4.62 1.88
CA LEU A 55 23.02 3.47 1.08
C LEU A 55 23.37 3.95 -0.33
N VAL A 56 24.59 3.71 -0.76
CA VAL A 56 25.09 4.13 -2.07
C VAL A 56 25.81 2.98 -2.78
N VAL A 57 25.87 3.03 -4.11
CA VAL A 57 26.76 2.18 -4.92
C VAL A 57 27.82 3.05 -5.58
N ARG A 58 29.05 2.55 -5.64
CA ARG A 58 30.12 3.25 -6.33
C ARG A 58 29.89 3.25 -7.84
N LYS A 59 30.15 4.39 -8.50
CA LYS A 59 30.09 4.56 -9.95
C LYS A 59 31.28 5.39 -10.42
N GLY A 60 32.40 4.72 -10.64
CA GLY A 60 33.68 5.38 -10.92
C GLY A 60 34.16 6.26 -9.75
N GLN A 61 34.23 7.58 -9.96
CA GLN A 61 34.60 8.54 -8.92
C GLN A 61 33.42 9.13 -8.17
N LYS A 62 32.19 8.76 -8.52
CA LYS A 62 30.94 9.22 -7.89
C LYS A 62 30.20 8.08 -7.22
N TYR A 63 29.13 8.42 -6.55
CA TYR A 63 28.25 7.47 -5.86
C TYR A 63 26.83 7.67 -6.34
N ARG A 64 26.13 6.58 -6.69
CA ARG A 64 24.71 6.63 -6.94
C ARG A 64 23.97 6.29 -5.65
N LEU A 65 23.06 7.16 -5.23
CA LEU A 65 22.21 6.92 -4.07
C LEU A 65 21.28 5.74 -4.33
N ILE A 66 21.21 4.76 -3.43
CA ILE A 66 20.28 3.63 -3.45
C ILE A 66 19.14 3.87 -2.46
N ALA A 67 19.46 4.29 -1.21
CA ALA A 67 18.47 4.56 -0.19
C ALA A 67 18.82 5.79 0.65
N GLY A 68 17.78 6.50 1.16
CA GLY A 68 17.94 7.66 2.02
C GLY A 68 17.81 9.03 1.33
N LEU A 69 17.00 9.17 0.27
CA LEU A 69 16.84 10.43 -0.47
C LEU A 69 16.45 11.61 0.44
N GLN A 70 15.50 11.45 1.35
CA GLN A 70 15.07 12.53 2.23
C GLN A 70 16.17 12.94 3.23
N ARG A 71 16.96 11.96 3.70
CA ARG A 71 18.15 12.21 4.53
C ARG A 71 19.22 12.98 3.75
N LEU A 72 19.47 12.59 2.49
CA LEU A 72 20.42 13.31 1.62
C LEU A 72 19.97 14.76 1.37
N GLU A 73 18.69 15.00 1.10
CA GLU A 73 18.18 16.35 0.90
C GLU A 73 18.22 17.19 2.19
N ALA A 74 17.95 16.59 3.35
CA ALA A 74 18.12 17.27 4.65
C ALA A 74 19.59 17.64 4.89
N VAL A 75 20.53 16.73 4.65
CA VAL A 75 21.98 16.95 4.77
C VAL A 75 22.47 18.05 3.79
N ARG A 76 21.95 18.07 2.56
CA ARG A 76 22.23 19.15 1.58
C ARG A 76 21.71 20.50 2.07
N ALA A 77 20.49 20.54 2.65
CA ALA A 77 19.92 21.74 3.22
C ALA A 77 20.72 22.26 4.44
N LEU A 78 21.32 21.36 5.23
CA LEU A 78 22.25 21.66 6.33
C LEU A 78 23.67 22.03 5.83
N ARG A 79 23.93 21.94 4.52
CA ARG A 79 25.23 22.25 3.90
C ARG A 79 26.41 21.41 4.47
N TRP A 80 26.14 20.15 4.81
CA TRP A 80 27.22 19.25 5.21
C TRP A 80 28.17 19.00 4.03
N ALA A 81 29.47 19.02 4.30
CA ALA A 81 30.49 18.71 3.30
C ALA A 81 30.55 17.20 3.02
N GLU A 82 30.41 16.40 4.08
CA GLU A 82 30.50 14.94 4.05
C GLU A 82 29.33 14.31 4.78
N VAL A 83 29.02 13.06 4.42
CA VAL A 83 27.94 12.28 5.01
C VAL A 83 28.35 10.82 5.15
N PRO A 84 27.97 10.15 6.28
CA PRO A 84 28.21 8.73 6.43
C PRO A 84 27.36 7.94 5.44
N VAL A 85 28.00 7.01 4.72
CA VAL A 85 27.37 6.13 3.73
C VAL A 85 27.79 4.69 3.93
N THR A 86 26.90 3.77 3.61
CA THR A 86 27.20 2.36 3.37
C THR A 86 27.41 2.16 1.88
N VAL A 87 28.60 1.73 1.45
CA VAL A 87 28.95 1.59 0.04
C VAL A 87 28.76 0.15 -0.40
N LEU A 88 27.92 -0.04 -1.40
CA LEU A 88 27.80 -1.32 -2.12
C LEU A 88 28.89 -1.43 -3.18
N PRO A 89 29.37 -2.66 -3.49
CA PRO A 89 30.33 -2.89 -4.58
C PRO A 89 29.85 -2.34 -5.92
N GLU A 90 30.79 -1.92 -6.77
CA GLU A 90 30.49 -1.34 -8.09
C GLU A 90 29.85 -2.37 -9.04
N ASP A 91 30.18 -3.63 -8.87
CA ASP A 91 29.70 -4.78 -9.63
C ASP A 91 28.37 -5.35 -9.10
N THR A 92 27.75 -4.71 -8.08
CA THR A 92 26.44 -5.15 -7.57
C THR A 92 25.41 -5.14 -8.70
N PRO A 93 24.75 -6.27 -8.97
CA PRO A 93 23.75 -6.37 -10.04
C PRO A 93 22.65 -5.32 -9.92
N PRO A 94 22.15 -4.76 -11.03
CA PRO A 94 21.07 -3.75 -10.99
C PRO A 94 19.79 -4.22 -10.28
N ALA A 95 19.47 -5.52 -10.36
CA ALA A 95 18.32 -6.11 -9.67
C ALA A 95 18.50 -6.08 -8.15
N ASP A 96 19.72 -6.39 -7.65
CA ASP A 96 20.03 -6.36 -6.21
C ASP A 96 19.95 -4.93 -5.66
N LEU A 97 20.43 -3.94 -6.42
CA LEU A 97 20.32 -2.53 -6.06
C LEU A 97 18.87 -2.08 -5.98
N ARG A 98 18.05 -2.51 -6.95
CA ARG A 98 16.61 -2.22 -6.98
C ARG A 98 15.88 -2.91 -5.82
N PHE A 99 16.23 -4.15 -5.53
CA PHE A 99 15.70 -4.90 -4.38
C PHE A 99 16.00 -4.17 -3.06
N ALA A 100 17.24 -3.75 -2.83
CA ALA A 100 17.64 -3.00 -1.65
C ALA A 100 16.89 -1.65 -1.51
N GLU A 101 16.69 -0.92 -2.62
CA GLU A 101 15.91 0.32 -2.63
C GLU A 101 14.45 0.08 -2.24
N ILE A 102 13.82 -0.97 -2.78
CA ILE A 102 12.42 -1.29 -2.49
C ILE A 102 12.27 -1.74 -1.04
N MET A 103 13.17 -2.57 -0.52
CA MET A 103 13.13 -3.05 0.86
C MET A 103 13.26 -1.91 1.87
N GLU A 104 14.16 -0.94 1.63
CA GLU A 104 14.26 0.24 2.50
C GLU A 104 12.95 1.05 2.50
N ASN A 105 12.31 1.20 1.34
CA ASN A 105 11.07 1.96 1.22
C ASN A 105 9.87 1.25 1.85
N ILE A 106 9.74 -0.07 1.73
CA ILE A 106 8.62 -0.85 2.28
C ILE A 106 8.57 -0.79 3.81
N ASN A 107 9.72 -0.75 4.47
CA ASN A 107 9.84 -0.72 5.93
C ASN A 107 9.45 0.63 6.56
N ARG A 108 9.07 1.63 5.74
CA ARG A 108 8.59 2.93 6.24
C ARG A 108 7.13 2.82 6.70
N GLU A 109 6.86 3.24 7.93
CA GLU A 109 5.51 3.23 8.53
C GLU A 109 4.48 4.10 7.76
N GLU A 110 4.94 5.03 6.94
CA GLU A 110 4.13 6.10 6.35
C GLU A 110 3.73 5.89 4.89
N LEU A 111 3.90 4.70 4.37
CA LEU A 111 3.40 4.38 3.04
C LEU A 111 1.87 4.32 3.05
N THR A 112 1.23 5.02 2.10
CA THR A 112 -0.18 4.79 1.83
C THR A 112 -0.40 3.33 1.39
N LYS A 113 -1.63 2.85 1.45
CA LYS A 113 -1.97 1.49 0.98
C LYS A 113 -1.65 1.31 -0.50
N LEU A 114 -1.84 2.36 -1.30
CA LEU A 114 -1.46 2.38 -2.72
C LEU A 114 0.05 2.27 -2.91
N GLU A 115 0.83 3.13 -2.25
CA GLU A 115 2.29 3.11 -2.33
C GLU A 115 2.86 1.76 -1.88
N ARG A 116 2.35 1.21 -0.78
CA ARG A 116 2.74 -0.12 -0.30
C ARG A 116 2.45 -1.21 -1.33
N ALA A 117 1.30 -1.14 -2.00
CA ALA A 117 0.93 -2.08 -3.05
C ALA A 117 1.89 -2.00 -4.25
N GLU A 118 2.24 -0.79 -4.68
CA GLU A 118 3.20 -0.55 -5.78
C GLU A 118 4.61 -1.08 -5.42
N HIS A 119 5.08 -0.84 -4.19
CA HIS A 119 6.38 -1.35 -3.74
C HIS A 119 6.42 -2.88 -3.66
N LEU A 120 5.33 -3.51 -3.19
CA LEU A 120 5.24 -4.98 -3.13
C LEU A 120 5.18 -5.61 -4.53
N ALA A 121 4.51 -4.96 -5.48
CA ALA A 121 4.50 -5.41 -6.87
C ALA A 121 5.89 -5.25 -7.53
N ALA A 122 6.58 -4.14 -7.27
CA ALA A 122 7.94 -3.92 -7.74
C ALA A 122 8.92 -4.93 -7.11
N LEU A 123 8.77 -5.22 -5.81
CA LEU A 123 9.57 -6.23 -5.11
C LEU A 123 9.41 -7.61 -5.76
N LYS A 124 8.15 -8.02 -6.01
CA LYS A 124 7.85 -9.28 -6.69
C LYS A 124 8.51 -9.34 -8.07
N ALA A 125 8.37 -8.29 -8.88
CA ALA A 125 8.94 -8.23 -10.22
C ALA A 125 10.47 -8.32 -10.19
N THR A 126 11.13 -7.59 -9.27
CA THR A 126 12.58 -7.62 -9.10
C THR A 126 13.07 -9.00 -8.64
N TRP A 127 12.36 -9.62 -7.71
CA TRP A 127 12.70 -10.96 -7.24
C TRP A 127 12.56 -12.01 -8.36
N GLU A 128 11.53 -11.91 -9.21
CA GLU A 128 11.35 -12.79 -10.38
C GLU A 128 12.45 -12.56 -11.45
N GLU A 129 13.00 -11.34 -11.55
CA GLU A 129 14.15 -11.04 -12.39
C GLU A 129 15.43 -11.71 -11.87
N MET A 130 15.64 -11.66 -10.54
CA MET A 130 16.78 -12.31 -9.87
C MET A 130 16.69 -13.84 -9.88
N ASN A 131 15.47 -14.41 -9.95
CA ASN A 131 15.21 -15.84 -9.89
C ASN A 131 14.43 -16.34 -11.13
N PRO A 132 15.05 -16.39 -12.32
CA PRO A 132 14.37 -16.75 -13.58
C PRO A 132 13.76 -18.15 -13.56
N ALA A 133 14.35 -19.09 -12.81
CA ALA A 133 13.84 -20.44 -12.63
C ALA A 133 12.47 -20.46 -11.91
N ALA A 134 12.22 -19.49 -11.03
CA ALA A 134 10.97 -19.32 -10.33
C ALA A 134 9.82 -18.84 -11.24
N ARG A 135 10.14 -18.21 -12.37
CA ARG A 135 9.18 -17.69 -13.35
C ARG A 135 8.47 -18.79 -14.15
N HIS A 136 9.06 -19.98 -14.27
CA HIS A 136 8.60 -21.07 -15.15
C HIS A 136 7.73 -22.12 -14.42
N GLY A 137 7.51 -22.01 -13.12
CA GLY A 137 6.75 -22.99 -12.33
C GLY A 137 5.25 -22.70 -12.15
N GLY A 138 4.70 -21.66 -12.77
CA GLY A 138 3.28 -21.28 -12.67
C GLY A 138 2.49 -21.73 -13.90
N ASP A 139 1.68 -22.78 -13.77
CA ASP A 139 0.70 -23.18 -14.80
C ASP A 139 -0.19 -21.98 -15.16
N ARG A 140 -0.14 -21.55 -16.44
CA ARG A 140 -0.93 -20.45 -17.02
C ARG A 140 -2.45 -20.67 -16.95
N ARG A 141 -2.92 -21.83 -16.45
CA ARG A 141 -4.34 -22.15 -16.30
C ARG A 141 -4.96 -21.73 -14.97
N SER A 142 -4.16 -21.27 -13.98
CA SER A 142 -4.67 -20.75 -12.70
C SER A 142 -4.76 -19.23 -12.65
N ALA A 143 -5.23 -18.56 -13.70
CA ALA A 143 -5.66 -17.16 -13.64
C ALA A 143 -6.91 -16.96 -12.75
N ASN A 144 -7.57 -18.03 -12.34
CA ASN A 144 -8.61 -18.05 -11.31
C ASN A 144 -8.02 -18.60 -10.02
N VAL A 145 -7.36 -17.73 -9.24
CA VAL A 145 -7.10 -18.03 -7.83
C VAL A 145 -8.46 -18.03 -7.13
N ARG A 146 -9.11 -19.18 -7.12
CA ARG A 146 -10.17 -19.45 -6.15
C ARG A 146 -9.54 -19.25 -4.78
N LEU A 147 -10.09 -18.32 -4.02
CA LEU A 147 -9.90 -18.22 -2.57
C LEU A 147 -10.10 -19.62 -1.99
N VAL A 148 -9.01 -20.31 -1.74
CA VAL A 148 -9.06 -21.55 -0.97
C VAL A 148 -9.28 -21.13 0.47
N LYS A 149 -10.53 -21.23 0.91
CA LYS A 149 -10.88 -21.30 2.31
C LYS A 149 -10.25 -22.57 2.87
N ASP A 150 -9.58 -22.37 4.00
CA ASP A 150 -9.28 -23.39 5.01
C ASP A 150 -8.80 -24.76 4.51
N THR A 151 -7.49 -24.98 4.57
CA THR A 151 -6.98 -26.32 4.86
C THR A 151 -5.61 -26.24 5.55
N GLU A 152 -5.56 -26.80 6.74
CA GLU A 152 -4.40 -26.97 7.61
C GLU A 152 -3.38 -28.03 7.10
N ASN A 153 -3.26 -28.25 5.80
CA ASN A 153 -2.30 -29.18 5.23
C ASN A 153 -1.73 -28.64 3.92
N ALA A 154 -0.75 -27.75 4.01
CA ALA A 154 -0.06 -27.18 2.84
C ALA A 154 1.46 -27.38 2.93
N GLU A 155 1.92 -28.63 3.12
CA GLU A 155 3.36 -28.94 3.10
C GLU A 155 3.94 -29.27 1.71
N GLU A 156 3.16 -29.30 0.61
CA GLU A 156 3.67 -29.81 -0.68
C GLU A 156 3.46 -28.94 -1.93
N ASN A 157 3.04 -27.69 -1.85
CA ASN A 157 3.01 -26.83 -3.04
C ASN A 157 3.88 -25.59 -2.85
N GLN A 158 5.19 -25.78 -2.94
CA GLN A 158 6.18 -24.68 -3.01
C GLN A 158 6.10 -23.98 -4.37
N SER A 159 5.10 -23.12 -4.55
CA SER A 159 5.11 -22.15 -5.63
C SER A 159 6.30 -21.19 -5.40
N PRO A 160 7.04 -20.79 -6.45
CA PRO A 160 8.16 -19.84 -6.35
C PRO A 160 7.79 -18.53 -5.65
N ILE A 161 6.52 -18.10 -5.74
CA ILE A 161 5.96 -16.96 -5.01
C ILE A 161 5.91 -17.22 -3.49
N LEU A 162 5.78 -18.48 -3.06
CA LEU A 162 5.88 -18.85 -1.65
C LEU A 162 7.32 -18.69 -1.12
N GLY A 163 8.34 -18.91 -1.96
CA GLY A 163 9.74 -18.67 -1.61
C GLY A 163 10.03 -17.20 -1.37
N LEU A 164 9.53 -16.31 -2.24
CA LEU A 164 9.60 -14.86 -2.01
C LEU A 164 8.89 -14.48 -0.71
N TRP A 165 7.70 -15.03 -0.50
CA TRP A 165 6.90 -14.77 0.68
C TRP A 165 7.63 -15.18 1.96
N SER A 166 8.18 -16.40 2.05
CA SER A 166 8.88 -16.86 3.24
C SER A 166 10.16 -16.05 3.54
N GLY A 167 10.83 -15.50 2.50
CA GLY A 167 12.03 -14.69 2.68
C GLY A 167 11.77 -13.22 3.03
N VAL A 168 10.64 -12.68 2.61
CA VAL A 168 10.35 -11.22 2.76
C VAL A 168 9.29 -10.95 3.81
N ALA A 169 8.43 -11.92 4.10
CA ALA A 169 7.29 -11.73 5.00
C ALA A 169 7.68 -11.34 6.43
N GLU A 170 8.73 -11.95 6.97
CA GLU A 170 9.22 -11.65 8.30
C GLU A 170 9.79 -10.24 8.39
N GLU A 171 10.53 -9.80 7.37
CA GLU A 171 11.12 -8.45 7.34
C GLU A 171 10.08 -7.36 7.12
N VAL A 172 9.02 -7.62 6.35
CA VAL A 172 7.99 -6.62 6.02
C VAL A 172 6.82 -6.63 7.00
N GLY A 173 6.73 -7.63 7.87
CA GLY A 173 5.68 -7.75 8.90
C GLY A 173 4.26 -7.88 8.34
N LEU A 174 4.09 -8.41 7.11
CA LEU A 174 2.81 -8.55 6.44
C LEU A 174 2.30 -9.99 6.47
N SER A 175 0.98 -10.18 6.65
CA SER A 175 0.36 -11.50 6.45
C SER A 175 0.30 -11.85 4.96
N ARG A 176 0.35 -13.15 4.63
CA ARG A 176 0.22 -13.65 3.25
C ARG A 176 -0.98 -13.05 2.52
N THR A 177 -2.11 -12.97 3.20
CA THR A 177 -3.34 -12.38 2.65
C THR A 177 -3.17 -10.90 2.33
N ALA A 178 -2.47 -10.14 3.19
CA ALA A 178 -2.20 -8.71 2.97
C ALA A 178 -1.29 -8.50 1.76
N PHE A 179 -0.27 -9.35 1.57
CA PHE A 179 0.61 -9.33 0.41
C PHE A 179 -0.16 -9.53 -0.91
N PHE A 180 -0.97 -10.59 -1.01
CA PHE A 180 -1.73 -10.85 -2.23
C PHE A 180 -2.79 -9.78 -2.53
N ARG A 181 -3.43 -9.23 -1.49
CA ARG A 181 -4.34 -8.08 -1.66
C ARG A 181 -3.62 -6.84 -2.21
N ALA A 182 -2.41 -6.58 -1.75
CA ALA A 182 -1.60 -5.47 -2.27
C ALA A 182 -1.23 -5.70 -3.74
N LEU A 183 -0.85 -6.92 -4.13
CA LEU A 183 -0.60 -7.27 -5.53
C LEU A 183 -1.86 -7.12 -6.41
N GLU A 184 -3.03 -7.53 -5.91
CA GLU A 184 -4.32 -7.33 -6.61
C GLU A 184 -4.57 -5.84 -6.87
N ILE A 185 -4.36 -4.97 -5.87
CA ILE A 185 -4.48 -3.52 -6.01
C ILE A 185 -3.49 -2.98 -7.05
N ALA A 186 -2.19 -3.32 -6.90
CA ALA A 186 -1.16 -2.79 -7.78
C ALA A 186 -1.36 -3.19 -9.25
N ASN A 187 -1.81 -4.43 -9.51
CA ASN A 187 -1.99 -4.96 -10.86
C ASN A 187 -3.35 -4.57 -11.47
N GLY A 188 -4.38 -4.36 -10.65
CA GLY A 188 -5.73 -4.03 -11.12
C GLY A 188 -5.95 -2.54 -11.36
N LEU A 189 -5.16 -1.66 -10.74
CA LEU A 189 -5.27 -0.22 -10.96
C LEU A 189 -4.43 0.22 -12.17
N PHE A 190 -5.05 0.98 -13.07
CA PHE A 190 -4.36 1.56 -14.23
C PHE A 190 -3.48 2.76 -13.84
N PRO A 191 -2.39 3.04 -14.59
CA PRO A 191 -1.44 4.11 -14.25
C PRO A 191 -2.11 5.47 -14.04
N ASN A 192 -2.99 5.89 -14.95
CA ASN A 192 -3.74 7.14 -14.85
C ASN A 192 -4.57 7.24 -13.56
N THR A 193 -5.23 6.14 -13.17
CA THR A 193 -5.98 6.05 -11.91
C THR A 193 -5.07 6.24 -10.71
N LYS A 194 -3.92 5.52 -10.69
CA LYS A 194 -2.92 5.63 -9.60
C LYS A 194 -2.45 7.05 -9.42
N ASP A 195 -2.11 7.74 -10.51
CA ASP A 195 -1.61 9.11 -10.47
C ASP A 195 -2.66 10.09 -9.95
N ARG A 196 -3.93 9.92 -10.35
CA ARG A 196 -5.03 10.77 -9.89
C ARG A 196 -5.37 10.62 -8.41
N ILE A 197 -5.25 9.40 -7.85
CA ILE A 197 -5.65 9.12 -6.45
C ILE A 197 -4.48 9.21 -5.46
N ARG A 198 -3.23 9.30 -5.92
CA ARG A 198 -2.00 9.22 -5.11
C ARG A 198 -2.00 10.16 -3.92
N ASP A 199 -2.36 11.41 -4.12
CA ASP A 199 -2.36 12.45 -3.09
C ASP A 199 -3.74 12.70 -2.47
N THR A 200 -4.64 11.71 -2.58
CA THR A 200 -6.00 11.78 -2.04
C THR A 200 -6.21 10.77 -0.92
N TRP A 201 -7.29 10.93 -0.16
CA TRP A 201 -7.70 9.98 0.88
C TRP A 201 -7.94 8.55 0.35
N ILE A 202 -8.19 8.40 -0.95
CA ILE A 202 -8.43 7.11 -1.61
C ILE A 202 -7.18 6.23 -1.54
N ALA A 203 -5.99 6.83 -1.62
CA ALA A 203 -4.72 6.12 -1.56
C ALA A 203 -4.53 5.28 -0.28
N ASP A 204 -5.19 5.68 0.83
CA ASP A 204 -5.17 4.93 2.10
C ASP A 204 -6.43 4.07 2.33
N HIS A 205 -7.42 4.16 1.45
CA HIS A 205 -8.68 3.45 1.64
C HIS A 205 -8.66 2.05 1.02
N GLN A 206 -8.17 1.06 1.77
CA GLN A 206 -7.96 -0.33 1.32
C GLN A 206 -9.14 -0.94 0.55
N ALA A 207 -10.37 -0.83 1.12
CA ALA A 207 -11.57 -1.41 0.50
C ALA A 207 -11.90 -0.74 -0.84
N GLY A 208 -11.72 0.58 -0.94
CA GLY A 208 -11.90 1.34 -2.17
C GLY A 208 -10.91 0.97 -3.25
N LEU A 209 -9.62 0.86 -2.90
CA LEU A 209 -8.58 0.43 -3.82
C LEU A 209 -8.84 -0.98 -4.37
N GLN A 210 -9.28 -1.93 -3.51
CA GLN A 210 -9.65 -3.28 -3.95
C GLN A 210 -10.89 -3.29 -4.84
N ALA A 211 -11.88 -2.43 -4.58
CA ALA A 211 -13.05 -2.31 -5.43
C ALA A 211 -12.70 -1.72 -6.79
N LEU A 212 -11.88 -0.66 -6.84
CA LEU A 212 -11.37 -0.06 -8.07
C LEU A 212 -10.51 -1.03 -8.89
N ALA A 213 -9.67 -1.82 -8.25
CA ALA A 213 -8.79 -2.79 -8.92
C ALA A 213 -9.54 -3.89 -9.70
N LYS A 214 -10.85 -4.07 -9.44
CA LYS A 214 -11.70 -5.11 -10.05
C LYS A 214 -12.49 -4.64 -11.26
N VAL A 215 -12.48 -3.34 -11.54
CA VAL A 215 -13.27 -2.76 -12.63
C VAL A 215 -12.38 -2.30 -13.78
N ALA A 216 -12.96 -2.17 -14.98
CA ALA A 216 -12.26 -1.77 -16.19
C ALA A 216 -11.76 -0.31 -16.12
N ALA A 217 -10.79 0.05 -16.96
CA ALA A 217 -10.11 1.34 -16.95
C ALA A 217 -11.07 2.53 -17.09
N ASP A 218 -12.05 2.43 -17.99
CA ASP A 218 -13.05 3.46 -18.23
C ASP A 218 -13.97 3.68 -17.02
N VAL A 219 -14.26 2.60 -16.26
CA VAL A 219 -15.02 2.68 -15.00
C VAL A 219 -14.17 3.33 -13.92
N GLN A 220 -12.86 2.95 -13.80
CA GLN A 220 -11.95 3.59 -12.85
C GLN A 220 -11.85 5.10 -13.09
N GLU A 221 -11.80 5.53 -14.35
CA GLU A 221 -11.74 6.95 -14.72
C GLU A 221 -13.01 7.70 -14.30
N ARG A 222 -14.19 7.17 -14.61
CA ARG A 222 -15.48 7.75 -14.17
C ARG A 222 -15.62 7.82 -12.65
N VAL A 223 -15.13 6.81 -11.93
CA VAL A 223 -15.12 6.82 -10.46
C VAL A 223 -14.22 7.92 -9.94
N CYS A 224 -13.02 8.09 -10.51
CA CYS A 224 -12.13 9.19 -10.15
C CYS A 224 -12.78 10.56 -10.44
N GLU A 225 -13.47 10.72 -11.55
CA GLU A 225 -14.21 11.94 -11.87
C GLU A 225 -15.30 12.23 -10.82
N ALA A 226 -16.10 11.21 -10.47
CA ALA A 226 -17.17 11.38 -9.50
C ALA A 226 -16.68 11.74 -8.09
N LEU A 227 -15.49 11.23 -7.68
CA LEU A 227 -14.92 11.47 -6.35
C LEU A 227 -14.12 12.76 -6.25
N LEU A 228 -13.44 13.16 -7.33
CA LEU A 228 -12.46 14.26 -7.34
C LEU A 228 -12.96 15.52 -8.04
N SER A 229 -14.21 15.53 -8.53
CA SER A 229 -14.84 16.77 -9.05
C SER A 229 -15.11 17.78 -7.93
N ASP A 230 -15.23 19.03 -8.29
CA ASP A 230 -15.61 20.13 -7.37
C ASP A 230 -16.95 20.76 -7.82
N PRO A 231 -18.06 20.56 -7.09
CA PRO A 231 -18.23 19.70 -5.92
C PRO A 231 -18.20 18.18 -6.26
N PRO A 232 -17.79 17.31 -5.32
CA PRO A 232 -17.78 15.86 -5.53
C PRO A 232 -19.18 15.32 -5.79
N GLN A 233 -19.34 14.45 -6.80
CA GLN A 233 -20.60 13.77 -7.10
C GLN A 233 -20.88 12.59 -6.18
N ALA A 234 -19.82 12.03 -5.57
CA ALA A 234 -19.90 10.95 -4.60
C ALA A 234 -18.92 11.18 -3.45
N THR A 235 -19.29 10.72 -2.25
CA THR A 235 -18.46 10.84 -1.04
C THR A 235 -17.77 9.52 -0.65
N SER A 236 -18.10 8.43 -1.34
CA SER A 236 -17.48 7.12 -1.14
C SER A 236 -17.20 6.43 -2.45
N VAL A 237 -16.18 5.55 -2.47
CA VAL A 237 -15.85 4.74 -3.65
C VAL A 237 -17.02 3.85 -4.07
N ALA A 238 -17.79 3.33 -3.12
CA ALA A 238 -18.97 2.51 -3.40
C ALA A 238 -20.06 3.30 -4.14
N ASP A 239 -20.33 4.53 -3.70
CA ASP A 239 -21.29 5.40 -4.37
C ASP A 239 -20.82 5.83 -5.75
N ALA A 240 -19.53 6.16 -5.89
CA ALA A 240 -18.95 6.51 -7.19
C ALA A 240 -19.00 5.36 -8.21
N LEU A 241 -18.82 4.11 -7.75
CA LEU A 241 -18.99 2.92 -8.58
C LEU A 241 -20.43 2.78 -9.07
N LEU A 242 -21.44 3.02 -8.20
CA LEU A 242 -22.85 3.01 -8.63
C LEU A 242 -23.11 4.06 -9.72
N LEU A 243 -22.59 5.28 -9.54
CA LEU A 243 -22.71 6.34 -10.55
C LEU A 243 -22.03 5.96 -11.88
N ALA A 244 -20.83 5.40 -11.80
CA ALA A 244 -20.08 4.96 -12.97
C ALA A 244 -20.79 3.82 -13.74
N GLU A 245 -21.63 3.01 -13.07
CA GLU A 245 -22.50 2.00 -13.66
C GLU A 245 -23.85 2.57 -14.15
N GLY A 246 -24.07 3.87 -14.03
CA GLY A 246 -25.34 4.52 -14.40
C GLY A 246 -26.47 4.24 -13.40
N ARG A 247 -26.16 3.81 -12.19
CA ARG A 247 -27.13 3.52 -11.12
C ARG A 247 -27.35 4.75 -10.26
N ALA A 248 -28.58 4.97 -9.83
CA ALA A 248 -28.91 6.06 -8.89
C ALA A 248 -28.29 5.80 -7.53
N LEU A 249 -27.78 6.86 -6.90
CA LEU A 249 -27.32 6.78 -5.52
C LEU A 249 -28.52 6.49 -4.59
N PRO A 250 -28.37 5.59 -3.62
CA PRO A 250 -29.37 5.42 -2.59
C PRO A 250 -29.53 6.74 -1.83
N ARG A 251 -30.77 7.18 -1.60
CA ARG A 251 -31.05 8.39 -0.80
C ARG A 251 -30.42 8.23 0.58
N ASN A 252 -29.94 9.33 1.16
CA ASN A 252 -29.33 9.29 2.50
C ASN A 252 -30.31 8.72 3.55
N ASP A 253 -31.58 9.03 3.41
CA ASP A 253 -32.64 8.51 4.26
C ASP A 253 -32.76 6.98 4.15
N ASP A 254 -32.61 6.42 2.95
CA ASP A 254 -32.65 4.96 2.74
C ASP A 254 -31.45 4.26 3.40
N LYS A 255 -30.25 4.86 3.35
CA LYS A 255 -29.04 4.29 4.02
C LYS A 255 -29.21 4.27 5.54
N HIS A 256 -29.71 5.34 6.13
CA HIS A 256 -29.99 5.42 7.56
C HIS A 256 -31.09 4.43 7.96
N TYR A 257 -32.18 4.40 7.21
CA TYR A 257 -33.27 3.45 7.41
C TYR A 257 -32.79 1.99 7.38
N HIS A 258 -32.04 1.59 6.37
CA HIS A 258 -31.48 0.24 6.28
C HIS A 258 -30.53 -0.10 7.42
N ARG A 259 -29.73 0.87 7.90
CA ARG A 259 -28.84 0.67 9.06
C ARG A 259 -29.66 0.47 10.34
N VAL A 260 -30.67 1.30 10.56
CA VAL A 260 -31.56 1.18 11.72
C VAL A 260 -32.31 -0.15 11.68
N THR A 261 -32.87 -0.52 10.51
CA THR A 261 -33.58 -1.79 10.32
C THR A 261 -32.69 -3.00 10.58
N ALA A 262 -31.45 -2.98 10.07
CA ALA A 262 -30.48 -4.05 10.30
C ALA A 262 -30.07 -4.15 11.77
N THR A 263 -29.91 -3.02 12.46
CA THR A 263 -29.64 -2.99 13.90
C THR A 263 -30.84 -3.50 14.69
N TRP A 264 -32.02 -3.01 14.37
CA TRP A 264 -33.27 -3.41 14.98
C TRP A 264 -33.50 -4.92 14.90
N SER A 265 -33.27 -5.54 13.75
CA SER A 265 -33.44 -6.98 13.55
C SER A 265 -32.55 -7.84 14.46
N ARG A 266 -31.39 -7.31 14.86
CA ARG A 266 -30.41 -7.98 15.75
C ARG A 266 -30.66 -7.75 17.22
N LEU A 267 -31.52 -6.80 17.62
CA LEU A 267 -31.84 -6.52 19.01
C LEU A 267 -32.67 -7.64 19.62
N SER A 268 -32.38 -7.94 20.90
CA SER A 268 -33.23 -8.82 21.70
C SER A 268 -34.64 -8.22 21.88
N THR A 269 -35.65 -9.06 22.15
CA THR A 269 -37.00 -8.60 22.44
C THR A 269 -37.07 -7.61 23.63
N LYS A 270 -36.20 -7.82 24.63
CA LYS A 270 -36.05 -6.92 25.78
C LYS A 270 -35.57 -5.54 25.36
N SER A 271 -34.50 -5.50 24.53
CA SER A 271 -33.94 -4.24 24.05
C SER A 271 -34.88 -3.48 23.11
N ARG A 272 -35.63 -4.20 22.26
CA ARG A 272 -36.65 -3.58 21.38
C ARG A 272 -37.77 -2.92 22.20
N ARG A 273 -38.22 -3.60 23.25
CA ARG A 273 -39.25 -3.02 24.14
C ARG A 273 -38.74 -1.78 24.85
N ALA A 274 -37.55 -1.84 25.43
CA ALA A 274 -36.95 -0.69 26.09
C ALA A 274 -36.81 0.51 25.12
N PHE A 275 -36.40 0.30 23.87
CA PHE A 275 -36.33 1.37 22.86
C PHE A 275 -37.71 1.96 22.54
N ILE A 276 -38.74 1.11 22.40
CA ILE A 276 -40.12 1.57 22.17
C ILE A 276 -40.63 2.36 23.37
N ASP A 277 -40.34 1.92 24.60
CA ASP A 277 -40.79 2.61 25.83
C ASP A 277 -40.09 3.99 25.94
N GLU A 278 -38.83 4.08 25.62
CA GLU A 278 -38.04 5.33 25.60
C GLU A 278 -38.61 6.34 24.60
N HIS A 279 -38.98 5.89 23.39
CA HIS A 279 -39.49 6.72 22.30
C HIS A 279 -41.02 6.67 22.16
N LYS A 280 -41.72 6.21 23.19
CA LYS A 280 -43.16 5.96 23.17
C LYS A 280 -43.98 7.13 22.64
N ARG A 281 -43.61 8.37 22.99
CA ARG A 281 -44.35 9.57 22.57
C ARG A 281 -44.32 9.73 21.07
N GLU A 282 -43.15 9.60 20.45
CA GLU A 282 -42.97 9.71 19.00
C GLU A 282 -43.76 8.63 18.24
N PHE A 283 -43.73 7.39 18.75
CA PHE A 283 -44.50 6.29 18.15
C PHE A 283 -46.00 6.52 18.23
N LEU A 284 -46.51 7.03 19.36
CA LEU A 284 -47.92 7.32 19.51
C LEU A 284 -48.39 8.49 18.63
N ASP A 285 -47.57 9.53 18.52
CA ASP A 285 -47.88 10.68 17.67
C ASP A 285 -47.87 10.28 16.18
N HIS A 286 -46.92 9.44 15.75
CA HIS A 286 -46.91 8.88 14.41
C HIS A 286 -48.11 7.96 14.14
N ALA A 287 -48.45 7.06 15.07
CA ALA A 287 -49.59 6.17 14.94
C ALA A 287 -50.92 6.94 14.81
N ARG A 288 -51.10 8.03 15.57
CA ARG A 288 -52.25 8.92 15.46
C ARG A 288 -52.31 9.61 14.09
N ALA A 289 -51.16 10.11 13.61
CA ALA A 289 -51.06 10.77 12.32
C ALA A 289 -51.37 9.82 11.14
N GLN A 290 -51.09 8.53 11.30
CA GLN A 290 -51.37 7.48 10.29
C GLN A 290 -52.75 6.81 10.48
N GLY A 291 -53.53 7.19 11.51
CA GLY A 291 -54.81 6.60 11.77
C GLY A 291 -54.80 5.14 12.26
N TRP A 292 -53.68 4.69 12.87
CA TRP A 292 -53.59 3.34 13.40
C TRP A 292 -54.45 3.22 14.65
N SER A 293 -55.25 2.15 14.72
CA SER A 293 -55.96 1.80 15.95
C SER A 293 -54.97 1.21 16.97
N LEU A 294 -54.80 1.89 18.09
CA LEU A 294 -53.91 1.49 19.19
C LEU A 294 -54.66 0.74 20.23
#